data_e7ce2d6c01e0cc9fd269854805ad6187
#
_entry.id   e7ce2d6c01e0cc9fd269854805ad6187
#
_cell.length_a   1.000
_cell.length_b   1.000
_cell.length_c   1.000
_cell.angle_alpha   90.00
_cell.angle_beta   90.00
_cell.angle_gamma   90.00
#
_symmetry.space_group_name_H-M   'P 1'
#
loop_
_entity.id
_entity.type
_entity.pdbx_description
1 polymer ?
#
loop_
_entity_poly.entity_id
_entity_poly.type
_entity_poly.pdbx_seq_one_letter_code
_entity_poly.pdbx_strand_id
1 'polypeptide(L)'
;RGDGTAIGIKGPLAVSGAWVWRMKDRIDRTFMARFRLPPMQSDQAMRCEGCAAKLPGLTLESALGGGFEDAVGSRGKKGTRYRSLDALTYVLEDPYLMGRLAMRHAVSDVWAMGASPKRALALIGVSRAANPRLEADEFRLVHAGLKAAAKQYGVTLDGGHSLALGQALIAVSVEGKTATPVSKQGAQPGDVLVISGPLGSGILMAGMNAHKASSVWIDTWIEQALISLDAAAQVAVSLEVSAMTDVTGFGLAGHLKEMLDGHQTEFVW
;
A
#
# COMPACT_ATOMS: atom_id res chain seq x y z
N ARG A 1 11.58 -20.96 -28.22
CA ARG A 1 11.87 -20.12 -29.40
C ARG A 1 10.67 -19.21 -29.64
N GLY A 2 10.88 -17.96 -29.93
CA GLY A 2 9.82 -16.99 -30.18
C GLY A 2 9.15 -17.05 -31.55
N ASP A 3 9.51 -18.07 -32.34
CA ASP A 3 9.05 -18.30 -33.74
C ASP A 3 7.84 -19.24 -33.85
N GLY A 4 7.17 -19.57 -32.74
CA GLY A 4 6.06 -20.52 -32.72
C GLY A 4 6.48 -21.98 -32.90
N THR A 5 7.78 -22.30 -32.72
CA THR A 5 8.30 -23.68 -32.72
C THR A 5 8.85 -24.08 -31.35
N ALA A 6 8.86 -25.37 -31.05
CA ALA A 6 9.47 -25.91 -29.84
C ALA A 6 10.26 -27.18 -30.14
N ILE A 7 11.16 -27.52 -29.23
CA ILE A 7 11.91 -28.78 -29.24
C ILE A 7 11.41 -29.63 -28.06
N GLY A 8 11.01 -30.85 -28.32
CA GLY A 8 10.71 -31.86 -27.30
C GLY A 8 11.83 -32.90 -27.28
N ILE A 9 12.36 -33.21 -26.09
CA ILE A 9 13.41 -34.21 -25.91
C ILE A 9 12.91 -35.28 -24.92
N LYS A 10 13.04 -36.55 -25.28
CA LYS A 10 12.74 -37.66 -24.39
C LYS A 10 13.80 -38.76 -24.63
N GLY A 11 14.74 -38.92 -23.67
CA GLY A 11 15.89 -39.80 -23.83
C GLY A 11 16.74 -39.39 -25.04
N PRO A 12 17.11 -40.31 -25.94
CA PRO A 12 17.90 -40.02 -27.13
C PRO A 12 17.08 -39.38 -28.28
N LEU A 13 15.76 -39.27 -28.13
CA LEU A 13 14.87 -38.75 -29.16
C LEU A 13 14.66 -37.26 -29.00
N ALA A 14 14.91 -36.48 -30.05
CA ALA A 14 14.62 -35.07 -30.12
C ALA A 14 13.73 -34.80 -31.35
N VAL A 15 12.63 -34.10 -31.16
CA VAL A 15 11.71 -33.66 -32.19
C VAL A 15 11.48 -32.16 -32.09
N SER A 16 11.32 -31.51 -33.22
CA SER A 16 11.09 -30.05 -33.24
C SER A 16 10.03 -29.68 -34.30
N GLY A 17 9.45 -28.51 -34.11
CA GLY A 17 8.50 -27.90 -35.03
C GLY A 17 7.29 -27.26 -34.38
N ALA A 18 6.43 -26.68 -35.18
CA ALA A 18 5.20 -26.00 -34.74
C ALA A 18 4.17 -26.95 -34.10
N TRP A 19 4.19 -28.25 -34.52
CA TRP A 19 3.30 -29.23 -33.89
C TRP A 19 3.73 -29.56 -32.44
N VAL A 20 5.04 -29.57 -32.16
CA VAL A 20 5.60 -29.73 -30.79
C VAL A 20 5.22 -28.55 -29.92
N TRP A 21 5.27 -27.35 -30.50
CA TRP A 21 4.80 -26.14 -29.82
C TRP A 21 3.31 -26.27 -29.47
N ARG A 22 2.45 -26.60 -30.42
CA ARG A 22 1.01 -26.76 -30.16
C ARG A 22 0.70 -27.83 -29.12
N MET A 23 1.45 -28.93 -29.13
CA MET A 23 1.30 -29.98 -28.12
C MET A 23 1.70 -29.47 -26.72
N LYS A 24 2.83 -28.78 -26.60
CA LYS A 24 3.26 -28.18 -25.32
C LYS A 24 2.26 -27.13 -24.84
N ASP A 25 1.87 -26.22 -25.69
CA ASP A 25 0.89 -25.16 -25.35
C ASP A 25 -0.43 -25.78 -24.87
N ARG A 26 -0.90 -26.85 -25.50
CA ARG A 26 -2.09 -27.59 -25.02
C ARG A 26 -1.90 -28.21 -23.65
N ILE A 27 -0.75 -28.82 -23.39
CA ILE A 27 -0.41 -29.42 -22.09
C ILE A 27 -0.36 -28.32 -21.03
N ASP A 28 0.35 -27.23 -21.30
CA ASP A 28 0.52 -26.10 -20.38
C ASP A 28 -0.82 -25.44 -20.07
N ARG A 29 -1.67 -25.20 -21.10
CA ARG A 29 -3.04 -24.67 -20.90
C ARG A 29 -3.92 -25.60 -20.09
N THR A 30 -3.84 -26.92 -20.32
CA THR A 30 -4.60 -27.91 -19.55
C THR A 30 -4.13 -27.97 -18.09
N PHE A 31 -2.82 -27.87 -17.89
CA PHE A 31 -2.23 -27.78 -16.54
C PHE A 31 -2.66 -26.50 -15.84
N MET A 32 -2.49 -25.35 -16.48
CA MET A 32 -2.86 -24.05 -15.94
C MET A 32 -4.37 -23.90 -15.73
N ALA A 33 -5.20 -24.60 -16.49
CA ALA A 33 -6.66 -24.60 -16.26
C ALA A 33 -7.06 -25.17 -14.90
N ARG A 34 -6.22 -26.02 -14.29
CA ARG A 34 -6.43 -26.56 -12.93
C ARG A 34 -6.19 -25.52 -11.84
N PHE A 35 -5.43 -24.47 -12.15
CA PHE A 35 -5.13 -23.35 -11.25
C PHE A 35 -5.96 -22.11 -11.58
N ARG A 36 -6.84 -22.16 -12.59
CA ARG A 36 -7.80 -21.09 -12.81
C ARG A 36 -8.76 -21.10 -11.63
N LEU A 37 -8.73 -20.01 -10.88
CA LEU A 37 -9.80 -19.72 -9.94
C LEU A 37 -11.14 -19.75 -10.72
N PRO A 38 -12.22 -20.29 -10.12
CA PRO A 38 -13.55 -20.18 -10.75
C PRO A 38 -13.79 -18.73 -11.11
N PRO A 39 -14.47 -18.44 -12.26
CA PRO A 39 -14.81 -17.08 -12.61
C PRO A 39 -15.50 -16.45 -11.41
N MET A 40 -14.94 -15.36 -10.88
CA MET A 40 -15.59 -14.62 -9.80
C MET A 40 -16.98 -14.27 -10.31
N GLN A 41 -18.02 -14.70 -9.58
CA GLN A 41 -19.38 -14.30 -9.89
C GLN A 41 -19.43 -12.78 -9.86
N SER A 42 -19.84 -12.17 -10.97
CA SER A 42 -19.70 -10.77 -11.30
C SER A 42 -20.49 -9.78 -10.43
N ASP A 43 -21.17 -10.23 -9.40
CA ASP A 43 -21.98 -9.39 -8.51
C ASP A 43 -21.27 -8.92 -7.24
N GLN A 44 -20.06 -9.38 -6.98
CA GLN A 44 -19.22 -8.75 -5.96
C GLN A 44 -18.30 -7.75 -6.64
N ALA A 45 -18.56 -6.46 -6.41
CA ALA A 45 -17.65 -5.39 -6.78
C ALA A 45 -16.24 -5.81 -6.35
N MET A 46 -15.28 -5.81 -7.31
CA MET A 46 -13.89 -6.11 -7.00
C MET A 46 -13.42 -5.16 -5.92
N ARG A 47 -13.27 -5.66 -4.70
CA ARG A 47 -12.66 -4.91 -3.62
C ARG A 47 -11.17 -4.90 -3.89
N CYS A 48 -10.61 -3.72 -4.08
CA CYS A 48 -9.16 -3.56 -4.12
C CYS A 48 -8.59 -4.08 -2.80
N GLU A 49 -7.44 -4.73 -2.88
CA GLU A 49 -6.64 -5.13 -1.73
C GLU A 49 -5.70 -3.99 -1.30
N GLY A 50 -4.93 -4.18 -0.25
CA GLY A 50 -4.02 -3.17 0.30
C GLY A 50 -4.75 -2.08 1.06
N CYS A 51 -4.35 -0.82 0.88
CA CYS A 51 -4.97 0.32 1.57
C CYS A 51 -6.44 0.54 1.19
N ALA A 52 -6.87 0.09 0.01
CA ALA A 52 -8.26 0.16 -0.44
C ALA A 52 -9.16 -0.93 0.17
N ALA A 53 -8.62 -1.85 0.98
CA ALA A 53 -9.39 -2.80 1.79
C ALA A 53 -10.05 -2.13 3.02
N LYS A 54 -9.91 -0.82 3.19
CA LYS A 54 -10.61 -0.05 4.25
C LYS A 54 -12.13 -0.20 4.13
N LEU A 55 -12.80 -0.21 5.28
CA LEU A 55 -14.26 -0.14 5.30
C LEU A 55 -14.73 1.17 4.67
N PRO A 56 -15.93 1.19 4.03
CA PRO A 56 -16.48 2.43 3.48
C PRO A 56 -16.56 3.54 4.54
N GLY A 57 -16.23 4.78 4.15
CA GLY A 57 -16.21 5.93 5.05
C GLY A 57 -17.52 6.12 5.81
N LEU A 58 -18.68 5.98 5.13
CA LEU A 58 -20.00 6.04 5.78
C LEU A 58 -20.18 5.01 6.90
N THR A 59 -19.61 3.81 6.76
CA THR A 59 -19.66 2.78 7.80
C THR A 59 -18.82 3.20 9.01
N LEU A 60 -17.65 3.77 8.76
CA LEU A 60 -16.78 4.28 9.83
C LEU A 60 -17.40 5.49 10.52
N GLU A 61 -17.92 6.46 9.77
CA GLU A 61 -18.61 7.63 10.32
C GLU A 61 -19.79 7.25 11.21
N SER A 62 -20.61 6.26 10.77
CA SER A 62 -21.75 5.78 11.57
C SER A 62 -21.34 5.08 12.87
N ALA A 63 -20.20 4.39 12.86
CA ALA A 63 -19.72 3.64 14.02
C ALA A 63 -18.92 4.49 15.01
N LEU A 64 -18.19 5.50 14.53
CA LEU A 64 -17.18 6.22 15.29
C LEU A 64 -17.50 7.71 15.49
N GLY A 65 -18.50 8.25 14.80
CA GLY A 65 -19.00 9.62 15.02
C GLY A 65 -18.31 10.74 14.23
N GLY A 66 -17.48 10.44 13.25
CA GLY A 66 -16.85 11.43 12.33
C GLY A 66 -15.66 12.20 12.93
N GLY A 67 -15.04 13.06 12.12
CA GLY A 67 -14.02 14.01 12.58
C GLY A 67 -12.63 13.41 12.82
N PHE A 68 -12.15 12.51 11.93
CA PHE A 68 -10.87 11.82 12.12
C PHE A 68 -9.70 12.57 11.48
N GLU A 69 -8.66 12.77 12.26
CA GLU A 69 -7.32 13.13 11.80
C GLU A 69 -6.58 11.87 11.28
N ASP A 70 -5.55 12.04 10.46
CA ASP A 70 -4.74 10.93 9.94
C ASP A 70 -4.01 10.19 11.07
N ALA A 71 -3.66 10.87 12.15
CA ALA A 71 -3.10 10.25 13.35
C ALA A 71 -3.68 10.84 14.63
N VAL A 72 -3.79 10.00 15.68
CA VAL A 72 -4.29 10.41 16.99
C VAL A 72 -3.23 11.21 17.74
N GLY A 73 -3.54 12.48 18.05
CA GLY A 73 -2.66 13.41 18.75
C GLY A 73 -2.84 13.43 20.25
N SER A 74 -1.74 13.52 21.01
CA SER A 74 -1.74 13.84 22.43
C SER A 74 -0.80 15.01 22.72
N ARG A 75 -1.35 16.11 23.26
CA ARG A 75 -0.57 17.31 23.58
C ARG A 75 0.25 17.10 24.85
N GLY A 76 1.54 17.38 24.79
CA GLY A 76 2.47 17.34 25.91
C GLY A 76 3.18 18.69 26.12
N LYS A 77 4.01 18.79 27.18
CA LYS A 77 4.77 20.01 27.48
C LYS A 77 5.76 20.46 26.39
N LYS A 78 6.18 19.54 25.50
CA LYS A 78 7.19 19.77 24.46
C LYS A 78 6.65 19.50 23.04
N GLY A 79 5.38 19.80 22.79
CA GLY A 79 4.71 19.59 21.51
C GLY A 79 3.67 18.47 21.51
N THR A 80 3.16 18.14 20.33
CA THR A 80 2.15 17.10 20.14
C THR A 80 2.82 15.80 19.70
N ARG A 81 2.41 14.69 20.32
CA ARG A 81 2.80 13.35 19.93
C ARG A 81 1.65 12.73 19.14
N TYR A 82 1.96 12.19 17.98
CA TYR A 82 1.01 11.51 17.11
C TYR A 82 1.29 10.02 17.06
N ARG A 83 0.22 9.22 16.96
CA ARG A 83 0.24 7.78 16.74
C ARG A 83 -0.72 7.40 15.65
N SER A 84 -0.27 6.54 14.75
CA SER A 84 -1.10 5.90 13.75
C SER A 84 -0.92 4.38 13.77
N LEU A 85 -1.89 3.68 13.22
CA LEU A 85 -1.86 2.25 12.94
C LEU A 85 -2.47 2.00 11.58
N ASP A 86 -1.66 1.56 10.65
CA ASP A 86 -2.10 1.12 9.33
C ASP A 86 -1.84 -0.35 9.09
N ALA A 87 -2.67 -0.95 8.25
CA ALA A 87 -2.57 -2.34 7.86
C ALA A 87 -2.75 -2.49 6.35
N LEU A 88 -1.89 -3.27 5.73
CA LEU A 88 -1.94 -3.60 4.30
C LEU A 88 -2.02 -5.11 4.11
N THR A 89 -2.93 -5.57 3.27
CA THR A 89 -2.82 -6.86 2.60
C THR A 89 -1.84 -6.75 1.43
N TYR A 90 -1.35 -7.88 0.93
CA TYR A 90 -0.36 -7.85 -0.15
C TYR A 90 -0.97 -7.32 -1.45
N VAL A 91 -0.30 -6.33 -2.03
CA VAL A 91 -0.56 -5.78 -3.36
C VAL A 91 0.56 -6.12 -4.34
N LEU A 92 1.68 -6.61 -3.83
CA LEU A 92 2.83 -7.12 -4.58
C LEU A 92 3.17 -8.52 -4.07
N GLU A 93 3.67 -9.38 -4.96
CA GLU A 93 4.12 -10.73 -4.59
C GLU A 93 5.49 -10.74 -3.89
N ASP A 94 6.27 -9.67 -3.98
CA ASP A 94 7.57 -9.53 -3.34
C ASP A 94 7.43 -9.12 -1.86
N PRO A 95 7.72 -10.02 -0.89
CA PRO A 95 7.55 -9.73 0.53
C PRO A 95 8.48 -8.63 1.05
N TYR A 96 9.67 -8.47 0.47
CA TYR A 96 10.59 -7.40 0.85
C TYR A 96 10.04 -6.02 0.47
N LEU A 97 9.53 -5.90 -0.77
CA LEU A 97 8.88 -4.67 -1.23
C LEU A 97 7.62 -4.37 -0.43
N MET A 98 6.84 -5.40 -0.08
CA MET A 98 5.66 -5.24 0.78
C MET A 98 6.03 -4.71 2.16
N GLY A 99 7.11 -5.19 2.77
CA GLY A 99 7.62 -4.65 4.03
C GLY A 99 8.03 -3.18 3.93
N ARG A 100 8.69 -2.80 2.84
CA ARG A 100 9.05 -1.40 2.57
C ARG A 100 7.81 -0.52 2.39
N LEU A 101 6.85 -1.00 1.62
CA LEU A 101 5.60 -0.28 1.32
C LEU A 101 4.76 -0.08 2.58
N ALA A 102 4.62 -1.12 3.43
CA ALA A 102 3.87 -1.03 4.67
C ALA A 102 4.46 0.01 5.64
N MET A 103 5.79 0.05 5.79
CA MET A 103 6.45 1.08 6.62
C MET A 103 6.23 2.48 6.03
N ARG A 104 6.39 2.64 4.70
CA ARG A 104 6.20 3.93 4.03
C ARG A 104 4.76 4.42 4.18
N HIS A 105 3.78 3.51 4.06
CA HIS A 105 2.37 3.83 4.22
C HIS A 105 2.04 4.31 5.64
N ALA A 106 2.49 3.58 6.66
CA ALA A 106 2.24 3.94 8.04
C ALA A 106 2.89 5.26 8.50
N VAL A 107 4.07 5.60 7.96
CA VAL A 107 4.71 6.88 8.29
C VAL A 107 4.04 8.07 7.60
N SER A 108 3.27 7.86 6.53
CA SER A 108 2.61 8.96 5.81
C SER A 108 1.57 9.69 6.66
N ASP A 109 0.81 8.99 7.49
CA ASP A 109 -0.13 9.60 8.43
C ASP A 109 0.57 10.56 9.40
N VAL A 110 1.74 10.17 9.88
CA VAL A 110 2.52 10.99 10.81
C VAL A 110 3.09 12.22 10.11
N TRP A 111 3.57 12.07 8.87
CA TRP A 111 4.00 13.22 8.06
C TRP A 111 2.84 14.15 7.74
N ALA A 112 1.64 13.61 7.45
CA ALA A 112 0.43 14.41 7.18
C ALA A 112 0.06 15.31 8.36
N MET A 113 0.39 14.92 9.60
CA MET A 113 0.21 15.74 10.80
C MET A 113 1.36 16.75 11.04
N GLY A 114 2.26 16.94 10.10
CA GLY A 114 3.46 17.77 10.25
C GLY A 114 4.46 17.21 11.27
N ALA A 115 4.38 15.92 11.59
CA ALA A 115 5.19 15.29 12.62
C ALA A 115 6.32 14.45 12.03
N SER A 116 7.45 14.35 12.76
CA SER A 116 8.55 13.46 12.41
C SER A 116 8.33 12.10 13.05
N PRO A 117 8.19 11.00 12.27
CA PRO A 117 8.10 9.66 12.81
C PRO A 117 9.40 9.28 13.53
N LYS A 118 9.30 8.51 14.62
CA LYS A 118 10.45 8.16 15.47
C LYS A 118 10.52 6.68 15.80
N ARG A 119 9.40 6.06 16.13
CA ARG A 119 9.34 4.67 16.60
C ARG A 119 8.20 3.94 15.96
N ALA A 120 8.39 2.64 15.71
CA ALA A 120 7.36 1.79 15.13
C ALA A 120 7.35 0.40 15.78
N LEU A 121 6.17 -0.21 15.78
CA LEU A 121 5.94 -1.63 16.04
C LEU A 121 5.27 -2.23 14.79
N ALA A 122 5.63 -3.46 14.44
CA ALA A 122 5.03 -4.14 13.31
C ALA A 122 4.38 -5.47 13.71
N LEU A 123 3.19 -5.74 13.17
CA LEU A 123 2.59 -7.06 13.14
C LEU A 123 2.80 -7.63 11.75
N ILE A 124 3.47 -8.76 11.64
CA ILE A 124 3.74 -9.45 10.38
C ILE A 124 2.91 -10.74 10.36
N GLY A 125 1.85 -10.75 9.57
CA GLY A 125 1.05 -11.93 9.25
C GLY A 125 1.53 -12.51 7.92
N VAL A 126 2.20 -13.67 7.95
CA VAL A 126 2.63 -14.38 6.74
C VAL A 126 1.56 -15.33 6.25
N SER A 127 1.56 -15.65 4.95
CA SER A 127 0.66 -16.64 4.38
C SER A 127 0.99 -18.03 4.90
N ARG A 128 -0.04 -18.75 5.40
CA ARG A 128 0.14 -20.13 5.84
C ARG A 128 0.51 -21.01 4.66
N ALA A 129 1.63 -21.70 4.76
CA ALA A 129 2.17 -22.57 3.73
C ALA A 129 2.25 -24.02 4.21
N ALA A 130 2.23 -24.96 3.26
CA ALA A 130 2.45 -26.38 3.55
C ALA A 130 3.87 -26.67 4.06
N ASN A 131 4.83 -25.80 3.71
CA ASN A 131 6.21 -25.90 4.16
C ASN A 131 6.54 -24.70 5.09
N PRO A 132 6.79 -24.95 6.40
CA PRO A 132 7.12 -23.90 7.35
C PRO A 132 8.36 -23.06 7.01
N ARG A 133 9.26 -23.58 6.15
CA ARG A 133 10.41 -22.79 5.68
C ARG A 133 9.98 -21.60 4.82
N LEU A 134 8.92 -21.76 4.02
CA LEU A 134 8.40 -20.68 3.19
C LEU A 134 7.80 -19.55 4.07
N GLU A 135 7.09 -19.91 5.14
CA GLU A 135 6.59 -18.93 6.12
C GLU A 135 7.74 -18.14 6.77
N ALA A 136 8.81 -18.85 7.14
CA ALA A 136 9.99 -18.24 7.74
C ALA A 136 10.76 -17.36 6.75
N ASP A 137 10.82 -17.74 5.47
CA ASP A 137 11.47 -16.94 4.42
C ASP A 137 10.67 -15.69 4.11
N GLU A 138 9.34 -15.80 3.98
CA GLU A 138 8.43 -14.67 3.81
C GLU A 138 8.58 -13.69 4.98
N PHE A 139 8.52 -14.17 6.22
CA PHE A 139 8.71 -13.33 7.41
C PHE A 139 10.05 -12.59 7.38
N ARG A 140 11.14 -13.27 7.05
CA ARG A 140 12.47 -12.65 6.99
C ARG A 140 12.55 -11.54 5.95
N LEU A 141 11.95 -11.76 4.78
CA LEU A 141 11.94 -10.77 3.70
C LEU A 141 11.08 -9.55 4.06
N VAL A 142 9.87 -9.74 4.58
CA VAL A 142 9.02 -8.64 5.08
C VAL A 142 9.75 -7.84 6.15
N HIS A 143 10.31 -8.51 7.15
CA HIS A 143 11.04 -7.86 8.23
C HIS A 143 12.26 -7.08 7.72
N ALA A 144 13.00 -7.63 6.75
CA ALA A 144 14.13 -6.94 6.13
C ALA A 144 13.67 -5.67 5.38
N GLY A 145 12.53 -5.74 4.66
CA GLY A 145 11.92 -4.60 3.99
C GLY A 145 11.48 -3.52 4.96
N LEU A 146 10.80 -3.89 6.05
CA LEU A 146 10.41 -2.96 7.13
C LEU A 146 11.63 -2.26 7.73
N LYS A 147 12.70 -3.00 8.05
CA LYS A 147 13.94 -2.43 8.59
C LYS A 147 14.61 -1.47 7.62
N ALA A 148 14.68 -1.83 6.34
CA ALA A 148 15.29 -0.99 5.31
C ALA A 148 14.55 0.36 5.18
N ALA A 149 13.22 0.34 5.14
CA ALA A 149 12.40 1.54 5.08
C ALA A 149 12.46 2.34 6.39
N ALA A 150 12.38 1.68 7.55
CA ALA A 150 12.54 2.34 8.85
C ALA A 150 13.86 3.11 8.94
N LYS A 151 14.97 2.48 8.52
CA LYS A 151 16.27 3.14 8.44
C LYS A 151 16.26 4.34 7.50
N GLN A 152 15.63 4.21 6.33
CA GLN A 152 15.51 5.28 5.34
C GLN A 152 14.76 6.50 5.90
N TYR A 153 13.72 6.27 6.70
CA TYR A 153 12.86 7.32 7.25
C TYR A 153 13.25 7.78 8.67
N GLY A 154 14.39 7.30 9.19
CA GLY A 154 14.86 7.67 10.53
C GLY A 154 13.98 7.14 11.67
N VAL A 155 13.28 6.02 11.44
CA VAL A 155 12.39 5.35 12.39
C VAL A 155 13.10 4.17 13.03
N THR A 156 12.95 4.00 14.35
CA THR A 156 13.38 2.79 15.05
C THR A 156 12.24 1.77 15.04
N LEU A 157 12.47 0.60 14.46
CA LEU A 157 11.55 -0.53 14.58
C LEU A 157 11.89 -1.28 15.88
N ASP A 158 11.04 -1.08 16.89
CA ASP A 158 11.30 -1.56 18.25
C ASP A 158 10.95 -3.04 18.48
N GLY A 159 10.12 -3.61 17.59
CA GLY A 159 9.64 -4.98 17.69
C GLY A 159 8.26 -5.14 17.08
N GLY A 160 7.50 -6.10 17.57
CA GLY A 160 6.15 -6.37 17.09
C GLY A 160 5.67 -7.77 17.40
N HIS A 161 4.82 -8.32 16.53
CA HIS A 161 4.24 -9.65 16.65
C HIS A 161 4.22 -10.36 15.30
N SER A 162 4.12 -11.68 15.30
CA SER A 162 4.05 -12.50 14.09
C SER A 162 2.93 -13.53 14.15
N LEU A 163 2.28 -13.77 13.02
CA LEU A 163 1.18 -14.73 12.87
C LEU A 163 1.32 -15.48 11.54
N ALA A 164 0.81 -16.71 11.47
CA ALA A 164 0.56 -17.41 10.23
C ALA A 164 -0.95 -17.37 9.94
N LEU A 165 -1.35 -16.74 8.83
CA LEU A 165 -2.73 -16.41 8.47
C LEU A 165 -3.13 -17.11 7.16
N GLY A 166 -4.42 -17.10 6.83
CA GLY A 166 -4.89 -17.54 5.52
C GLY A 166 -4.50 -16.58 4.39
N GLN A 167 -4.37 -15.29 4.71
CA GLN A 167 -3.92 -14.23 3.81
C GLN A 167 -2.88 -13.37 4.53
N ALA A 168 -1.80 -13.01 3.86
CA ALA A 168 -0.75 -12.18 4.42
C ALA A 168 -1.25 -10.76 4.74
N LEU A 169 -0.78 -10.23 5.87
CA LEU A 169 -1.13 -8.90 6.37
C LEU A 169 0.08 -8.30 7.09
N ILE A 170 0.37 -7.04 6.81
CA ILE A 170 1.40 -6.29 7.53
C ILE A 170 0.72 -5.08 8.15
N ALA A 171 0.74 -4.98 9.49
CA ALA A 171 0.27 -3.79 10.19
C ALA A 171 1.46 -3.11 10.89
N VAL A 172 1.51 -1.78 10.80
CA VAL A 172 2.58 -0.99 11.39
C VAL A 172 1.97 0.15 12.20
N SER A 173 2.28 0.18 13.49
CA SER A 173 1.98 1.33 14.35
C SER A 173 3.19 2.24 14.39
N VAL A 174 2.99 3.54 14.15
CA VAL A 174 4.05 4.55 14.14
C VAL A 174 3.76 5.62 15.19
N GLU A 175 4.79 6.03 15.88
CA GLU A 175 4.76 7.19 16.76
C GLU A 175 5.72 8.28 16.26
N GLY A 176 5.24 9.53 16.24
CA GLY A 176 6.04 10.71 15.90
C GLY A 176 5.67 11.91 16.77
N LYS A 177 6.36 13.01 16.58
CA LYS A 177 6.09 14.26 17.32
C LYS A 177 6.42 15.49 16.49
N THR A 178 5.70 16.57 16.80
CA THR A 178 5.93 17.90 16.22
C THR A 178 5.68 19.01 17.24
N ALA A 179 6.32 20.15 17.05
CA ALA A 179 5.97 21.39 17.74
C ALA A 179 4.88 22.19 17.00
N THR A 180 4.78 21.98 15.69
CA THR A 180 3.89 22.69 14.75
C THR A 180 2.95 21.70 14.08
N PRO A 181 1.89 21.24 14.75
CA PRO A 181 0.93 20.31 14.18
C PRO A 181 0.14 20.96 13.04
N VAL A 182 -0.10 20.21 11.98
CA VAL A 182 -1.00 20.58 10.89
C VAL A 182 -2.23 19.68 10.99
N SER A 183 -3.42 20.29 10.89
CA SER A 183 -4.69 19.54 10.90
C SER A 183 -5.08 19.12 9.48
N LYS A 184 -5.82 18.04 9.36
CA LYS A 184 -6.51 17.67 8.12
C LYS A 184 -7.61 18.69 7.78
N GLN A 185 -8.34 19.16 8.79
CA GLN A 185 -9.51 20.05 8.67
C GLN A 185 -9.12 21.50 8.95
N GLY A 186 -8.39 22.11 8.04
CA GLY A 186 -7.96 23.51 8.22
C GLY A 186 -8.04 24.35 6.96
N ALA A 187 -8.51 23.77 5.84
CA ALA A 187 -8.59 24.45 4.55
C ALA A 187 -9.51 25.67 4.60
N GLN A 188 -9.09 26.77 3.96
CA GLN A 188 -9.79 28.05 3.94
C GLN A 188 -10.18 28.43 2.51
N PRO A 189 -11.27 29.21 2.33
CA PRO A 189 -11.58 29.78 1.02
C PRO A 189 -10.42 30.58 0.46
N GLY A 190 -10.02 30.29 -0.77
CA GLY A 190 -8.87 30.92 -1.43
C GLY A 190 -7.57 30.12 -1.34
N ASP A 191 -7.51 29.05 -0.57
CA ASP A 191 -6.37 28.15 -0.54
C ASP A 191 -6.18 27.44 -1.91
N VAL A 192 -4.93 27.13 -2.23
CA VAL A 192 -4.55 26.38 -3.42
C VAL A 192 -4.22 24.94 -3.04
N LEU A 193 -4.87 23.98 -3.72
CA LEU A 193 -4.57 22.58 -3.54
C LEU A 193 -3.26 22.19 -4.24
N VAL A 194 -2.32 21.62 -3.49
CA VAL A 194 -1.05 21.12 -4.01
C VAL A 194 -0.97 19.61 -3.78
N ILE A 195 -0.64 18.85 -4.82
CA ILE A 195 -0.45 17.39 -4.76
C ILE A 195 1.05 17.10 -4.95
N SER A 196 1.66 16.41 -3.99
CA SER A 196 3.10 16.16 -3.95
C SER A 196 3.56 14.95 -4.78
N GLY A 197 2.65 14.20 -5.38
CA GLY A 197 2.98 13.00 -6.15
C GLY A 197 1.90 12.59 -7.15
N PRO A 198 2.18 11.61 -8.01
CA PRO A 198 1.22 11.15 -8.99
C PRO A 198 0.04 10.41 -8.34
N LEU A 199 -1.12 10.54 -8.97
CA LEU A 199 -2.35 9.82 -8.62
C LEU A 199 -2.54 8.61 -9.53
N GLY A 200 -3.41 7.67 -9.15
CA GLY A 200 -3.84 6.55 -9.99
C GLY A 200 -3.41 5.17 -9.51
N SER A 201 -2.78 5.04 -8.34
CA SER A 201 -2.37 3.75 -7.76
C SER A 201 -3.52 2.74 -7.72
N GLY A 202 -4.73 3.16 -7.32
CA GLY A 202 -5.90 2.27 -7.27
C GLY A 202 -6.32 1.75 -8.64
N ILE A 203 -6.23 2.58 -9.69
CA ILE A 203 -6.52 2.17 -11.08
C ILE A 203 -5.48 1.15 -11.55
N LEU A 204 -4.20 1.39 -11.24
CA LEU A 204 -3.13 0.48 -11.59
C LEU A 204 -3.30 -0.87 -10.88
N MET A 205 -3.61 -0.88 -9.58
CA MET A 205 -3.87 -2.11 -8.81
C MET A 205 -5.07 -2.89 -9.37
N ALA A 206 -6.15 -2.21 -9.75
CA ALA A 206 -7.27 -2.84 -10.44
C ALA A 206 -6.84 -3.45 -11.79
N GLY A 207 -5.96 -2.76 -12.52
CA GLY A 207 -5.35 -3.26 -13.75
C GLY A 207 -4.45 -4.48 -13.51
N MET A 208 -3.68 -4.50 -12.43
CA MET A 208 -2.86 -5.65 -12.01
C MET A 208 -3.74 -6.87 -11.71
N ASN A 209 -4.77 -6.72 -10.89
CA ASN A 209 -5.71 -7.78 -10.56
C ASN A 209 -6.45 -8.32 -11.79
N ALA A 210 -6.71 -7.46 -12.77
CA ALA A 210 -7.29 -7.85 -14.06
C ALA A 210 -6.27 -8.39 -15.07
N HIS A 211 -4.98 -8.51 -14.71
CA HIS A 211 -3.87 -8.88 -15.62
C HIS A 211 -3.74 -8.00 -16.85
N LYS A 212 -4.06 -6.70 -16.73
CA LYS A 212 -4.03 -5.70 -17.82
C LYS A 212 -2.96 -4.62 -17.61
N ALA A 213 -2.34 -4.55 -16.44
CA ALA A 213 -1.29 -3.58 -16.17
C ALA A 213 0.02 -3.99 -16.89
N SER A 214 0.70 -3.02 -17.47
CA SER A 214 2.05 -3.20 -18.00
C SER A 214 3.07 -3.28 -16.86
N SER A 215 4.09 -4.14 -17.00
CA SER A 215 5.20 -4.22 -16.04
C SER A 215 5.90 -2.87 -15.85
N VAL A 216 6.08 -2.10 -16.92
CA VAL A 216 6.69 -0.75 -16.86
C VAL A 216 5.90 0.18 -15.96
N TRP A 217 4.57 0.13 -15.99
CA TRP A 217 3.73 0.94 -15.09
C TRP A 217 3.83 0.47 -13.64
N ILE A 218 3.93 -0.85 -13.44
CA ILE A 218 4.08 -1.44 -12.10
C ILE A 218 5.42 -1.03 -11.51
N ASP A 219 6.52 -1.15 -12.27
CA ASP A 219 7.86 -0.76 -11.82
C ASP A 219 7.92 0.74 -11.48
N THR A 220 7.38 1.59 -12.36
CA THR A 220 7.29 3.05 -12.11
C THR A 220 6.48 3.35 -10.85
N TRP A 221 5.36 2.65 -10.64
CA TRP A 221 4.56 2.83 -9.43
C TRP A 221 5.31 2.39 -8.18
N ILE A 222 6.02 1.26 -8.20
CA ILE A 222 6.83 0.79 -7.06
C ILE A 222 7.87 1.84 -6.68
N GLU A 223 8.59 2.38 -7.67
CA GLU A 223 9.57 3.43 -7.43
C GLU A 223 8.93 4.64 -6.76
N GLN A 224 7.81 5.14 -7.29
CA GLN A 224 7.11 6.30 -6.75
C GLN A 224 6.51 6.02 -5.36
N ALA A 225 5.92 4.86 -5.15
CA ALA A 225 5.30 4.47 -3.88
C ALA A 225 6.31 4.34 -2.72
N LEU A 226 7.60 4.18 -3.02
CA LEU A 226 8.68 4.06 -2.04
C LEU A 226 9.43 5.39 -1.79
N ILE A 227 9.08 6.47 -2.50
CA ILE A 227 9.66 7.79 -2.24
C ILE A 227 9.22 8.30 -0.86
N SER A 228 10.16 8.85 -0.11
CA SER A 228 9.85 9.56 1.14
C SER A 228 9.11 10.87 0.85
N LEU A 229 8.03 11.12 1.57
CA LEU A 229 7.32 12.40 1.55
C LEU A 229 7.77 13.33 2.68
N ASP A 230 8.80 12.96 3.45
CA ASP A 230 9.29 13.76 4.57
C ASP A 230 9.65 15.19 4.13
N ALA A 231 10.41 15.33 3.04
CA ALA A 231 10.79 16.65 2.52
C ALA A 231 9.56 17.49 2.10
N ALA A 232 8.57 16.89 1.45
CA ALA A 232 7.35 17.58 1.07
C ALA A 232 6.55 18.03 2.30
N ALA A 233 6.43 17.18 3.31
CA ALA A 233 5.77 17.53 4.57
C ALA A 233 6.50 18.64 5.32
N GLN A 234 7.84 18.61 5.37
CA GLN A 234 8.64 19.67 6.01
C GLN A 234 8.48 21.02 5.29
N VAL A 235 8.47 21.02 3.97
CA VAL A 235 8.21 22.24 3.18
C VAL A 235 6.81 22.76 3.48
N ALA A 236 5.79 21.91 3.48
CA ALA A 236 4.43 22.31 3.81
C ALA A 236 4.33 22.92 5.20
N VAL A 237 4.95 22.33 6.21
CA VAL A 237 5.03 22.88 7.59
C VAL A 237 5.74 24.23 7.60
N SER A 238 6.84 24.38 6.85
CA SER A 238 7.59 25.65 6.80
C SER A 238 6.84 26.78 6.10
N LEU A 239 5.90 26.45 5.22
CA LEU A 239 5.00 27.38 4.54
C LEU A 239 3.70 27.65 5.33
N GLU A 240 3.57 27.07 6.53
CA GLU A 240 2.40 27.22 7.40
C GLU A 240 1.09 26.90 6.66
N VAL A 241 1.06 25.77 5.90
CA VAL A 241 -0.15 25.37 5.16
C VAL A 241 -1.36 25.25 6.08
N SER A 242 -2.53 25.58 5.58
CA SER A 242 -3.80 25.58 6.32
C SER A 242 -4.25 24.17 6.69
N ALA A 243 -4.02 23.20 5.80
CA ALA A 243 -4.40 21.81 5.99
C ALA A 243 -3.45 20.87 5.24
N MET A 244 -3.33 19.63 5.70
CA MET A 244 -2.55 18.60 5.05
C MET A 244 -3.14 17.22 5.34
N THR A 245 -3.12 16.34 4.35
CA THR A 245 -3.48 14.91 4.49
C THR A 245 -2.66 14.09 3.51
N ASP A 246 -2.50 12.81 3.77
CA ASP A 246 -2.03 11.87 2.76
C ASP A 246 -3.21 11.33 1.93
N VAL A 247 -2.95 10.93 0.67
CA VAL A 247 -3.97 10.36 -0.21
C VAL A 247 -3.79 8.86 -0.29
N THR A 248 -4.72 8.11 0.30
CA THR A 248 -4.68 6.65 0.42
C THR A 248 -5.94 5.97 -0.10
N GLY A 249 -6.55 5.08 0.65
CA GLY A 249 -7.64 4.19 0.22
C GLY A 249 -8.93 4.86 -0.23
N PHE A 250 -9.23 6.07 0.24
CA PHE A 250 -10.42 6.82 -0.19
C PHE A 250 -10.21 7.62 -1.48
N GLY A 251 -8.97 7.63 -2.00
CA GLY A 251 -8.60 8.40 -3.17
C GLY A 251 -8.67 9.91 -2.94
N LEU A 252 -8.29 10.68 -3.98
CA LEU A 252 -8.23 12.14 -3.86
C LEU A 252 -9.56 12.74 -3.42
N ALA A 253 -10.68 12.36 -4.07
CA ALA A 253 -11.99 12.95 -3.76
C ALA A 253 -12.45 12.66 -2.34
N GLY A 254 -12.18 11.44 -1.81
CA GLY A 254 -12.53 11.09 -0.44
C GLY A 254 -11.75 11.91 0.58
N HIS A 255 -10.42 12.03 0.41
CA HIS A 255 -9.59 12.82 1.32
C HIS A 255 -9.85 14.31 1.22
N LEU A 256 -10.16 14.85 0.03
CA LEU A 256 -10.60 16.24 -0.11
C LEU A 256 -11.92 16.48 0.62
N LYS A 257 -12.88 15.55 0.53
CA LYS A 257 -14.12 15.65 1.30
C LYS A 257 -13.83 15.72 2.81
N GLU A 258 -12.93 14.89 3.32
CA GLU A 258 -12.53 14.90 4.74
C GLU A 258 -11.88 16.24 5.14
N MET A 259 -11.06 16.84 4.28
CA MET A 259 -10.44 18.15 4.52
C MET A 259 -11.46 19.27 4.58
N LEU A 260 -12.60 19.15 3.90
CA LEU A 260 -13.69 20.12 3.86
C LEU A 260 -14.81 19.82 4.86
N ASP A 261 -14.73 18.69 5.59
CA ASP A 261 -15.80 18.29 6.49
C ASP A 261 -16.09 19.39 7.55
N GLY A 262 -17.37 19.79 7.64
CA GLY A 262 -17.80 20.91 8.46
C GLY A 262 -17.66 22.30 7.83
N HIS A 263 -17.15 22.43 6.59
CA HIS A 263 -17.05 23.70 5.85
C HIS A 263 -18.04 23.78 4.70
N GLN A 264 -18.62 24.99 4.47
CA GLN A 264 -19.43 25.32 3.27
C GLN A 264 -18.51 25.77 2.11
N THR A 265 -17.49 25.00 1.80
CA THR A 265 -16.47 25.33 0.80
C THR A 265 -16.37 24.21 -0.22
N GLU A 266 -16.12 24.54 -1.46
CA GLU A 266 -15.96 23.59 -2.57
C GLU A 266 -14.58 23.74 -3.20
N PHE A 267 -14.02 22.64 -3.70
CA PHE A 267 -12.87 22.70 -4.59
C PHE A 267 -13.34 22.99 -6.02
N VAL A 268 -12.73 24.00 -6.64
CA VAL A 268 -12.91 24.32 -8.06
C VAL A 268 -11.67 23.84 -8.81
N TRP A 269 -11.88 23.01 -9.83
CA TRP A 269 -10.83 22.41 -10.66
C TRP A 269 -10.47 23.29 -11.84
#